data_0ee9a9144d6fc53ae1258d1c99dfcbc7
#
_entry.id   0ee9a9144d6fc53ae1258d1c99dfcbc7
#
_cell.length_a   1.000
_cell.length_b   1.000
_cell.length_c   1.000
_cell.angle_alpha   90.00
_cell.angle_beta   90.00
_cell.angle_gamma   90.00
#
_symmetry.space_group_name_H-M   'P 1'
#
loop_
_entity.id
_entity.type
_entity.pdbx_description
1 polymer ?
#
loop_
_entity_poly.entity_id
_entity_poly.type
_entity_poly.pdbx_seq_one_letter_code
_entity_poly.pdbx_strand_id
1 'polypeptide(L)'
;MKKIILGVACAAALFAAGADAAPSPHEVVRRQLAALRAKPEKAELPPYLPPDADFDDACQRAKKEGKLVFVSIGREACGRCQVFYEYVKRGELKIDEKKFAFIRLSIDDESQRNYFLSTFTPMDRHLPYVGVMDGDREEKAPCLSGGHSAAEYAALLTRAAAPEK
;
A
#
# COMPACT_ATOMS: atom_id res chain seq x y z
N MET A 1 -40.77 29.07 -64.46
CA MET A 1 -40.36 27.70 -63.98
C MET A 1 -38.84 27.62 -64.07
N LYS A 2 -38.17 27.81 -62.98
CA LYS A 2 -36.68 27.77 -62.93
C LYS A 2 -36.28 26.48 -62.08
N LYS A 3 -35.65 25.57 -62.78
CA LYS A 3 -35.09 24.35 -62.13
C LYS A 3 -33.71 24.71 -61.53
N ILE A 4 -33.57 24.60 -60.24
CA ILE A 4 -32.31 24.73 -59.55
C ILE A 4 -31.76 23.31 -59.35
N ILE A 5 -30.61 23.02 -59.96
CA ILE A 5 -29.87 21.75 -59.78
C ILE A 5 -28.88 22.03 -58.65
N LEU A 6 -29.08 21.35 -57.53
CA LEU A 6 -28.16 21.38 -56.39
C LEU A 6 -27.13 20.25 -56.56
N GLY A 7 -25.90 20.66 -56.84
CA GLY A 7 -24.78 19.72 -56.91
C GLY A 7 -24.35 19.29 -55.49
N VAL A 8 -24.40 18.00 -55.23
CA VAL A 8 -23.86 17.38 -54.02
C VAL A 8 -22.38 17.13 -54.22
N ALA A 9 -21.54 17.93 -53.59
CA ALA A 9 -20.10 17.68 -53.51
C ALA A 9 -19.83 16.61 -52.43
N CYS A 10 -19.46 15.43 -52.88
CA CYS A 10 -19.03 14.33 -51.99
C CYS A 10 -17.59 14.61 -51.56
N ALA A 11 -17.40 15.17 -50.35
CA ALA A 11 -16.09 15.29 -49.74
C ALA A 11 -15.72 13.92 -49.09
N ALA A 12 -14.88 13.15 -49.80
CA ALA A 12 -14.28 11.95 -49.24
C ALA A 12 -13.25 12.34 -48.19
N ALA A 13 -13.63 12.31 -46.91
CA ALA A 13 -12.70 12.41 -45.79
C ALA A 13 -11.89 11.09 -45.69
N LEU A 14 -10.67 11.12 -46.15
CA LEU A 14 -9.67 10.09 -45.90
C LEU A 14 -9.36 10.08 -44.39
N PHE A 15 -10.02 9.18 -43.65
CA PHE A 15 -9.58 8.79 -42.30
C PHE A 15 -8.29 8.00 -42.45
N ALA A 16 -7.16 8.65 -42.30
CA ALA A 16 -5.90 7.98 -41.99
C ALA A 16 -6.00 7.38 -40.59
N ALA A 17 -6.45 6.13 -40.49
CA ALA A 17 -6.36 5.35 -39.29
C ALA A 17 -4.87 5.11 -39.07
N GLY A 18 -4.24 5.95 -38.23
CA GLY A 18 -2.94 5.67 -37.68
C GLY A 18 -3.07 4.40 -36.84
N ALA A 19 -2.52 3.29 -37.36
CA ALA A 19 -2.37 2.08 -36.61
C ALA A 19 -1.43 2.38 -35.44
N ASP A 20 -2.00 2.63 -34.25
CA ASP A 20 -1.25 2.66 -33.01
C ASP A 20 -0.65 1.26 -32.81
N ALA A 21 0.58 1.10 -33.26
CA ALA A 21 1.35 -0.12 -33.04
C ALA A 21 1.45 -0.33 -31.52
N ALA A 22 1.07 -1.51 -31.05
CA ALA A 22 1.19 -1.85 -29.65
C ALA A 22 2.62 -1.55 -29.16
N PRO A 23 2.78 -0.91 -28.00
CA PRO A 23 4.10 -0.50 -27.50
C PRO A 23 5.01 -1.73 -27.39
N SER A 24 6.24 -1.60 -27.86
CA SER A 24 7.23 -2.69 -27.78
C SER A 24 7.49 -3.07 -26.31
N PRO A 25 7.87 -4.33 -26.01
CA PRO A 25 8.20 -4.75 -24.66
C PRO A 25 9.22 -3.82 -23.98
N HIS A 26 10.18 -3.29 -24.74
CA HIS A 26 11.16 -2.31 -24.24
C HIS A 26 10.52 -0.97 -23.87
N GLU A 27 9.50 -0.57 -24.58
CA GLU A 27 8.81 0.70 -24.32
C GLU A 27 7.89 0.61 -23.09
N VAL A 28 7.25 -0.54 -22.89
CA VAL A 28 6.49 -0.86 -21.67
C VAL A 28 7.41 -0.82 -20.45
N VAL A 29 8.56 -1.51 -20.51
CA VAL A 29 9.55 -1.49 -19.42
C VAL A 29 10.09 -0.08 -19.18
N ARG A 30 10.37 0.69 -20.24
CA ARG A 30 10.86 2.06 -20.11
C ARG A 30 9.82 3.00 -19.49
N ARG A 31 8.54 2.86 -19.83
CA ARG A 31 7.42 3.62 -19.20
C ARG A 31 7.26 3.23 -17.74
N GLN A 32 7.35 1.94 -17.40
CA GLN A 32 7.33 1.48 -16.03
C GLN A 32 8.51 2.03 -15.21
N LEU A 33 9.73 1.99 -15.76
CA LEU A 33 10.90 2.58 -15.13
C LEU A 33 10.80 4.12 -15.00
N ALA A 34 10.22 4.80 -15.96
CA ALA A 34 9.98 6.24 -15.89
C ALA A 34 8.91 6.57 -14.84
N ALA A 35 7.84 5.78 -14.74
CA ALA A 35 6.84 5.90 -13.68
C ALA A 35 7.45 5.65 -12.29
N LEU A 36 8.37 4.69 -12.17
CA LEU A 36 9.12 4.43 -10.94
C LEU A 36 10.11 5.55 -10.60
N ARG A 37 10.54 6.35 -11.58
CA ARG A 37 11.44 7.51 -11.40
C ARG A 37 10.71 8.84 -11.19
N ALA A 38 9.43 8.92 -11.55
CA ALA A 38 8.60 10.08 -11.23
C ALA A 38 8.50 10.14 -9.69
N LYS A 39 9.13 11.17 -9.11
CA LYS A 39 9.19 11.40 -7.66
C LYS A 39 7.78 11.41 -7.07
N PRO A 40 7.35 10.37 -6.35
CA PRO A 40 6.26 10.56 -5.41
C PRO A 40 6.79 11.39 -4.23
N GLU A 41 5.92 12.17 -3.67
CA GLU A 41 6.15 12.79 -2.36
C GLU A 41 6.55 11.67 -1.39
N LYS A 42 7.80 11.72 -0.93
CA LYS A 42 8.34 10.68 -0.06
C LYS A 42 7.65 10.76 1.28
N ALA A 43 6.74 9.84 1.54
CA ALA A 43 6.31 9.59 2.91
C ALA A 43 7.52 9.05 3.70
N GLU A 44 7.81 9.66 4.84
CA GLU A 44 8.82 9.14 5.75
C GLU A 44 8.24 7.93 6.48
N LEU A 45 9.03 6.84 6.53
CA LEU A 45 8.67 5.72 7.37
C LEU A 45 8.94 6.07 8.83
N PRO A 46 8.05 5.71 9.76
CA PRO A 46 8.41 5.77 11.17
C PRO A 46 9.64 4.89 11.41
N PRO A 47 10.53 5.26 12.34
CA PRO A 47 11.63 4.40 12.75
C PRO A 47 11.09 3.07 13.30
N TYR A 48 11.95 2.06 13.37
CA TYR A 48 11.62 0.88 14.18
C TYR A 48 11.38 1.32 15.63
N LEU A 49 10.44 0.65 16.28
CA LEU A 49 10.24 0.87 17.72
C LEU A 49 11.56 0.56 18.45
N PRO A 50 12.09 1.47 19.29
CA PRO A 50 13.29 1.20 20.06
C PRO A 50 13.13 -0.06 20.93
N PRO A 51 14.20 -0.84 21.17
CA PRO A 51 14.10 -2.07 21.95
C PRO A 51 13.61 -1.87 23.39
N ASP A 52 13.85 -0.70 23.94
CA ASP A 52 13.44 -0.29 25.30
C ASP A 52 12.08 0.41 25.33
N ALA A 53 11.46 0.64 24.18
CA ALA A 53 10.15 1.28 24.12
C ALA A 53 9.04 0.27 24.46
N ASP A 54 8.13 0.71 25.30
CA ASP A 54 6.94 -0.06 25.62
C ASP A 54 5.94 -0.02 24.45
N PHE A 55 5.66 -1.19 23.90
CA PHE A 55 4.68 -1.33 22.83
C PHE A 55 3.26 -1.06 23.32
N ASP A 56 2.96 -1.42 24.56
CA ASP A 56 1.65 -1.15 25.16
C ASP A 56 1.40 0.35 25.32
N ASP A 57 2.44 1.12 25.67
CA ASP A 57 2.34 2.59 25.67
C ASP A 57 2.01 3.17 24.30
N ALA A 58 2.59 2.59 23.24
CA ALA A 58 2.28 3.03 21.87
C ALA A 58 0.82 2.70 21.50
N CYS A 59 0.31 1.54 21.90
CA CYS A 59 -1.09 1.15 21.72
C CYS A 59 -2.03 2.06 22.51
N GLN A 60 -1.70 2.36 23.76
CA GLN A 60 -2.51 3.25 24.58
C GLN A 60 -2.54 4.69 24.05
N ARG A 61 -1.44 5.19 23.48
CA ARG A 61 -1.45 6.48 22.79
C ARG A 61 -2.39 6.47 21.59
N ALA A 62 -2.30 5.44 20.74
CA ALA A 62 -3.20 5.29 19.60
C ALA A 62 -4.69 5.26 20.05
N LYS A 63 -4.99 4.52 21.12
CA LYS A 63 -6.33 4.47 21.72
C LYS A 63 -6.83 5.85 22.16
N LYS A 64 -6.01 6.61 22.85
CA LYS A 64 -6.35 7.98 23.31
C LYS A 64 -6.62 8.92 22.13
N GLU A 65 -5.96 8.70 21.01
CA GLU A 65 -6.13 9.45 19.76
C GLU A 65 -7.29 8.93 18.89
N GLY A 66 -7.98 7.87 19.31
CA GLY A 66 -9.06 7.22 18.55
C GLY A 66 -8.56 6.55 17.25
N LYS A 67 -7.31 6.10 17.26
CA LYS A 67 -6.67 5.46 16.11
C LYS A 67 -6.54 3.95 16.30
N LEU A 68 -6.58 3.23 15.19
CA LEU A 68 -6.13 1.84 15.11
C LEU A 68 -4.60 1.80 15.02
N VAL A 69 -4.00 0.70 15.46
CA VAL A 69 -2.57 0.44 15.32
C VAL A 69 -2.34 -0.40 14.09
N PHE A 70 -1.70 0.17 13.09
CA PHE A 70 -1.18 -0.56 11.93
C PHE A 70 0.25 -0.96 12.24
N VAL A 71 0.50 -2.25 12.37
CA VAL A 71 1.80 -2.76 12.79
C VAL A 71 2.43 -3.62 11.72
N SER A 72 3.72 -3.44 11.47
CA SER A 72 4.52 -4.34 10.66
C SER A 72 5.69 -4.86 11.46
N ILE A 73 5.99 -6.16 11.33
CA ILE A 73 7.20 -6.74 11.88
C ILE A 73 8.05 -7.32 10.77
N GLY A 74 9.34 -6.99 10.79
CA GLY A 74 10.29 -7.38 9.76
C GLY A 74 11.73 -7.17 10.20
N ARG A 75 12.65 -7.16 9.25
CA ARG A 75 14.07 -6.83 9.45
C ARG A 75 14.61 -6.04 8.27
N GLU A 76 15.71 -5.33 8.47
CA GLU A 76 16.32 -4.52 7.42
C GLU A 76 16.81 -5.34 6.23
N ALA A 77 17.41 -6.50 6.48
CA ALA A 77 17.94 -7.38 5.45
C ALA A 77 16.88 -8.20 4.69
N CYS A 78 15.59 -8.00 4.97
CA CYS A 78 14.50 -8.72 4.33
C CYS A 78 14.04 -8.01 3.06
N GLY A 79 14.31 -8.57 1.88
CA GLY A 79 13.93 -7.95 0.60
C GLY A 79 12.43 -7.70 0.44
N ARG A 80 11.56 -8.61 0.90
CA ARG A 80 10.09 -8.43 0.86
C ARG A 80 9.63 -7.31 1.80
N CYS A 81 10.29 -7.18 2.96
CA CYS A 81 10.01 -6.08 3.88
C CYS A 81 10.38 -4.74 3.24
N GLN A 82 11.50 -4.67 2.52
CA GLN A 82 11.90 -3.47 1.79
C GLN A 82 10.88 -3.10 0.72
N VAL A 83 10.35 -4.08 -0.04
CA VAL A 83 9.28 -3.84 -1.03
C VAL A 83 8.04 -3.24 -0.36
N PHE A 84 7.59 -3.81 0.76
CA PHE A 84 6.47 -3.26 1.54
C PHE A 84 6.74 -1.81 1.95
N TYR A 85 7.91 -1.52 2.49
CA TYR A 85 8.27 -0.15 2.92
C TYR A 85 8.39 0.82 1.74
N GLU A 86 8.81 0.34 0.57
CA GLU A 86 8.82 1.17 -0.64
C GLU A 86 7.41 1.56 -1.09
N TYR A 87 6.40 0.68 -0.94
CA TYR A 87 5.01 1.06 -1.21
C TYR A 87 4.53 2.22 -0.33
N VAL A 88 4.91 2.20 0.95
CA VAL A 88 4.58 3.32 1.87
C VAL A 88 5.33 4.58 1.46
N LYS A 89 6.66 4.52 1.26
CA LYS A 89 7.49 5.66 0.88
C LYS A 89 7.06 6.32 -0.43
N ARG A 90 6.57 5.53 -1.38
CA ARG A 90 6.12 6.02 -2.69
C ARG A 90 4.66 6.47 -2.68
N GLY A 91 3.96 6.33 -1.57
CA GLY A 91 2.54 6.65 -1.48
C GLY A 91 1.64 5.71 -2.29
N GLU A 92 2.18 4.56 -2.73
CA GLU A 92 1.39 3.48 -3.34
C GLU A 92 0.49 2.81 -2.30
N LEU A 93 0.99 2.66 -1.08
CA LEU A 93 0.22 2.32 0.11
C LEU A 93 0.06 3.57 0.97
N LYS A 94 -1.12 4.17 0.92
CA LYS A 94 -1.46 5.34 1.73
C LYS A 94 -2.00 4.89 3.09
N ILE A 95 -1.29 5.27 4.14
CA ILE A 95 -1.72 5.07 5.52
C ILE A 95 -2.32 6.39 5.99
N ASP A 96 -3.62 6.40 6.26
CA ASP A 96 -4.32 7.58 6.79
C ASP A 96 -3.92 7.78 8.26
N GLU A 97 -3.03 8.72 8.52
CA GLU A 97 -2.50 9.04 9.85
C GLU A 97 -3.58 9.53 10.83
N LYS A 98 -4.75 9.94 10.35
CA LYS A 98 -5.88 10.27 11.22
C LYS A 98 -6.59 9.03 11.77
N LYS A 99 -6.46 7.91 11.07
CA LYS A 99 -7.10 6.64 11.42
C LYS A 99 -6.14 5.61 11.99
N PHE A 100 -4.89 5.68 11.60
CA PHE A 100 -3.89 4.67 11.94
C PHE A 100 -2.63 5.27 12.55
N ALA A 101 -2.15 4.67 13.61
CA ALA A 101 -0.80 4.83 14.12
C ALA A 101 0.06 3.72 13.52
N PHE A 102 1.02 4.06 12.66
CA PHE A 102 1.90 3.06 12.06
C PHE A 102 3.11 2.79 12.95
N ILE A 103 3.28 1.53 13.37
CA ILE A 103 4.38 1.05 14.21
C ILE A 103 5.17 -0.02 13.46
N ARG A 104 6.50 0.12 13.47
CA ARG A 104 7.42 -0.87 12.91
C ARG A 104 8.15 -1.61 14.01
N LEU A 105 8.05 -2.93 14.00
CA LEU A 105 8.70 -3.83 14.94
C LEU A 105 9.84 -4.59 14.27
N SER A 106 10.88 -4.90 15.02
CA SER A 106 11.97 -5.78 14.59
C SER A 106 11.68 -7.21 14.99
N ILE A 107 11.74 -8.15 14.04
CA ILE A 107 11.62 -9.59 14.33
C ILE A 107 12.84 -10.10 15.10
N ASP A 108 13.97 -9.41 15.03
CA ASP A 108 15.21 -9.76 15.68
C ASP A 108 15.22 -9.33 17.16
N ASP A 109 14.29 -8.46 17.55
CA ASP A 109 14.01 -8.13 18.94
C ASP A 109 12.98 -9.12 19.51
N GLU A 110 13.37 -9.84 20.55
CA GLU A 110 12.53 -10.90 21.15
C GLU A 110 11.26 -10.35 21.78
N SER A 111 11.34 -9.23 22.46
CA SER A 111 10.21 -8.56 23.08
C SER A 111 9.17 -8.16 22.03
N GLN A 112 9.61 -7.45 20.99
CA GLN A 112 8.75 -6.98 19.91
C GLN A 112 8.13 -8.16 19.13
N ARG A 113 8.92 -9.20 18.90
CA ARG A 113 8.41 -10.45 18.30
C ARG A 113 7.31 -11.08 19.14
N ASN A 114 7.52 -11.19 20.44
CA ASN A 114 6.54 -11.78 21.35
C ASN A 114 5.28 -10.93 21.44
N TYR A 115 5.39 -9.60 21.47
CA TYR A 115 4.24 -8.69 21.40
C TYR A 115 3.41 -8.91 20.14
N PHE A 116 4.06 -8.99 18.98
CA PHE A 116 3.35 -9.24 17.72
C PHE A 116 2.62 -10.60 17.76
N LEU A 117 3.32 -11.66 18.10
CA LEU A 117 2.79 -13.01 18.09
C LEU A 117 1.76 -13.29 19.19
N SER A 118 1.69 -12.47 20.24
CA SER A 118 0.63 -12.57 21.26
C SER A 118 -0.72 -12.02 20.78
N THR A 119 -0.72 -11.20 19.73
CA THR A 119 -1.91 -10.59 19.15
C THR A 119 -2.30 -11.25 17.82
N PHE A 120 -1.31 -11.51 16.97
CA PHE A 120 -1.54 -12.00 15.61
C PHE A 120 -1.04 -13.43 15.43
N THR A 121 -1.77 -14.20 14.63
CA THR A 121 -1.35 -15.54 14.20
C THR A 121 -0.98 -15.49 12.71
N PRO A 122 0.31 -15.34 12.35
CA PRO A 122 0.73 -15.34 10.96
C PRO A 122 0.42 -16.68 10.29
N MET A 123 -0.09 -16.66 9.06
CA MET A 123 -0.49 -17.86 8.31
C MET A 123 0.72 -18.67 7.84
N ASP A 124 1.88 -18.03 7.67
CA ASP A 124 3.10 -18.68 7.25
C ASP A 124 4.34 -18.05 7.94
N ARG A 125 5.54 -18.51 7.58
CA ARG A 125 6.81 -18.04 8.19
C ARG A 125 7.52 -16.95 7.37
N HIS A 126 6.83 -16.30 6.44
CA HIS A 126 7.43 -15.32 5.55
C HIS A 126 7.20 -13.88 6.03
N LEU A 127 8.28 -13.15 6.18
CA LEU A 127 8.24 -11.72 6.48
C LEU A 127 7.93 -10.88 5.22
N PRO A 128 7.38 -9.66 5.39
CA PRO A 128 6.92 -9.08 6.65
C PRO A 128 5.63 -9.73 7.15
N TYR A 129 5.36 -9.66 8.45
CA TYR A 129 4.00 -9.81 8.95
C TYR A 129 3.42 -8.42 9.14
N VAL A 130 2.16 -8.25 8.73
CA VAL A 130 1.49 -6.95 8.78
C VAL A 130 0.08 -7.15 9.32
N GLY A 131 -0.27 -6.43 10.38
CA GLY A 131 -1.57 -6.54 11.03
C GLY A 131 -2.17 -5.19 11.41
N VAL A 132 -3.44 -5.22 11.78
CA VAL A 132 -4.15 -4.07 12.35
C VAL A 132 -4.89 -4.52 13.59
N MET A 133 -4.73 -3.77 14.67
CA MET A 133 -5.39 -3.99 15.95
C MET A 133 -5.90 -2.66 16.50
N ASP A 134 -6.72 -2.72 17.51
CA ASP A 134 -7.06 -1.54 18.31
C ASP A 134 -6.06 -1.30 19.45
N GLY A 135 -6.34 -0.29 20.26
CA GLY A 135 -5.51 0.06 21.40
C GLY A 135 -5.59 -0.93 22.57
N ASP A 136 -6.56 -1.85 22.55
CA ASP A 136 -6.69 -2.95 23.52
C ASP A 136 -6.03 -4.24 23.01
N ARG A 137 -5.34 -4.14 21.85
CA ARG A 137 -4.63 -5.23 21.17
C ARG A 137 -5.54 -6.31 20.60
N GLU A 138 -6.79 -5.96 20.29
CA GLU A 138 -7.67 -6.86 19.57
C GLU A 138 -7.41 -6.76 18.06
N GLU A 139 -7.17 -7.90 17.41
CA GLU A 139 -6.97 -7.97 15.96
C GLU A 139 -8.25 -7.52 15.24
N LYS A 140 -8.13 -6.56 14.33
CA LYS A 140 -9.28 -6.00 13.58
C LYS A 140 -9.47 -6.60 12.20
N ALA A 141 -8.45 -7.28 11.68
CA ALA A 141 -8.53 -8.05 10.45
C ALA A 141 -7.39 -9.08 10.41
N PRO A 142 -7.57 -10.26 9.80
CA PRO A 142 -6.53 -11.27 9.71
C PRO A 142 -5.23 -10.71 9.16
N CYS A 143 -4.12 -10.93 9.87
CA CYS A 143 -2.82 -10.42 9.48
C CYS A 143 -2.32 -11.05 8.17
N LEU A 144 -1.53 -10.29 7.42
CA LEU A 144 -0.88 -10.74 6.20
C LEU A 144 0.55 -11.19 6.50
N SER A 145 0.96 -12.31 5.89
CA SER A 145 2.31 -12.88 6.00
C SER A 145 2.98 -12.88 4.64
N GLY A 146 4.24 -12.46 4.58
CA GLY A 146 5.01 -12.46 3.34
C GLY A 146 4.80 -11.22 2.48
N GLY A 147 5.24 -11.30 1.23
CA GLY A 147 5.14 -10.19 0.28
C GLY A 147 3.77 -10.15 -0.40
N HIS A 148 3.09 -9.03 -0.28
CA HIS A 148 1.82 -8.74 -0.91
C HIS A 148 1.93 -7.48 -1.77
N SER A 149 0.94 -7.24 -2.62
CA SER A 149 0.82 -6.00 -3.38
C SER A 149 0.35 -4.83 -2.50
N ALA A 150 0.60 -3.60 -2.92
CA ALA A 150 0.09 -2.41 -2.24
C ALA A 150 -1.45 -2.44 -2.10
N ALA A 151 -2.16 -2.99 -3.09
CA ALA A 151 -3.62 -3.12 -3.08
C ALA A 151 -4.12 -4.09 -1.99
N GLU A 152 -3.42 -5.21 -1.75
CA GLU A 152 -3.77 -6.17 -0.70
C GLU A 152 -3.56 -5.56 0.70
N TYR A 153 -2.45 -4.83 0.90
CA TYR A 153 -2.24 -4.08 2.15
C TYR A 153 -3.30 -2.98 2.34
N ALA A 154 -3.68 -2.25 1.30
CA ALA A 154 -4.76 -1.26 1.36
C ALA A 154 -6.12 -1.90 1.69
N ALA A 155 -6.39 -3.09 1.17
CA ALA A 155 -7.59 -3.86 1.50
C ALA A 155 -7.61 -4.31 2.98
N LEU A 156 -6.45 -4.66 3.56
CA LEU A 156 -6.31 -4.93 4.99
C LEU A 156 -6.73 -3.71 5.83
N LEU A 157 -6.18 -2.53 5.52
CA LEU A 157 -6.51 -1.27 6.21
C LEU A 157 -7.99 -0.93 6.09
N THR A 158 -8.57 -1.13 4.91
CA THR A 158 -9.99 -0.86 4.66
C THR A 158 -10.89 -1.79 5.48
N ARG A 159 -10.56 -3.08 5.54
CA ARG A 159 -11.33 -4.06 6.34
C ARG A 159 -11.26 -3.75 7.83
N ALA A 160 -10.07 -3.44 8.32
CA ALA A 160 -9.86 -3.12 9.73
C ALA A 160 -10.57 -1.84 10.18
N ALA A 161 -10.69 -0.86 9.27
CA ALA A 161 -11.39 0.40 9.55
C ALA A 161 -12.92 0.33 9.36
N ALA A 162 -13.45 -0.82 8.92
CA ALA A 162 -14.90 -0.98 8.76
C ALA A 162 -15.58 -1.05 10.15
N PRO A 163 -16.73 -0.44 10.33
CA PRO A 163 -17.47 -0.55 11.59
C PRO A 163 -17.87 -2.01 11.83
N GLU A 164 -17.73 -2.45 13.07
CA GLU A 164 -18.24 -3.75 13.49
C GLU A 164 -19.77 -3.75 13.34
N LYS A 165 -20.30 -4.82 12.72
CA LYS A 165 -21.75 -4.97 12.50
C LYS A 165 -22.41 -5.57 13.72
#